data_070d2d5e2612096a94d8e803c407b0ad
#
_entry.id   070d2d5e2612096a94d8e803c407b0ad
#
_cell.length_a   1.000
_cell.length_b   1.000
_cell.length_c   1.000
_cell.angle_alpha   90.00
_cell.angle_beta   90.00
_cell.angle_gamma   90.00
#
_symmetry.space_group_name_H-M   'P 1'
#
loop_
_entity.id
_entity.type
_entity.pdbx_description
1 polymer ?
#
loop_
_entity_poly.entity_id
_entity_poly.type
_entity_poly.pdbx_seq_one_letter_code
_entity_poly.pdbx_strand_id
1 'polypeptide(L)'
;IRWSSCNIFSTQDHAASAMAAKNIPVFAWKGETEEEFLWCIEQTILHNGKPWDANMILDDGGDLTGMVHEKYPEMLDKIHGISEETTTGVHRLLEMIESGELKVPAINVNDAVTKAKNDNKYGCRHSLNDAIKRGTDMLMSGKKALLIGYGDVGKGSAMSLRQEGMIVKITEVDPICAFQACMDGFEVVSPYIDGINTGSMDCINKELLSTTDLIVTTTGNTNVCDSAMLRSLKAGSVVCNIGHFDNEIDTLYMRDNWKWDEVKPQVHRIYRSENKND
;
A
#
# COMPACT_ATOMS: atom_id res chain seq x y z
N ILE A 1 13.30 11.31 20.69
CA ILE A 1 12.67 10.74 19.49
C ILE A 1 13.77 10.45 18.48
N ARG A 2 13.72 9.29 17.86
CA ARG A 2 14.54 8.89 16.72
C ARG A 2 13.58 8.46 15.62
N TRP A 3 13.89 8.72 14.37
CA TRP A 3 12.94 8.65 13.29
C TRP A 3 13.48 7.87 12.08
N SER A 4 12.68 7.00 11.47
CA SER A 4 12.91 6.42 10.15
C SER A 4 11.67 6.57 9.27
N SER A 5 11.76 6.20 8.01
CA SER A 5 10.59 6.08 7.13
C SER A 5 9.76 4.85 7.49
N CYS A 6 8.49 4.85 7.12
CA CYS A 6 7.59 3.70 7.29
C CYS A 6 7.69 2.70 6.11
N ASN A 7 8.29 3.09 5.00
CA ASN A 7 8.58 2.22 3.86
C ASN A 7 9.62 2.87 2.93
N ILE A 8 10.13 2.10 1.97
CA ILE A 8 11.17 2.54 1.02
C ILE A 8 10.71 3.60 0.01
N PHE A 9 9.40 3.86 -0.09
CA PHE A 9 8.82 4.71 -1.15
C PHE A 9 8.48 6.13 -0.69
N SER A 10 8.18 6.34 0.60
CA SER A 10 7.48 7.53 1.09
C SER A 10 8.38 8.67 1.54
N THR A 11 9.68 8.45 1.72
CA THR A 11 10.58 9.50 2.21
C THR A 11 10.62 10.69 1.26
N GLN A 12 10.53 11.89 1.85
CA GLN A 12 10.78 13.17 1.18
C GLN A 12 12.04 13.80 1.77
N ASP A 13 13.13 13.85 1.00
CA ASP A 13 14.45 14.27 1.46
C ASP A 13 14.46 15.67 2.09
N HIS A 14 13.66 16.59 1.54
CA HIS A 14 13.57 17.95 2.11
C HIS A 14 12.90 17.95 3.49
N ALA A 15 11.95 17.06 3.75
CA ALA A 15 11.34 16.91 5.08
C ALA A 15 12.33 16.26 6.06
N ALA A 16 13.00 15.18 5.66
CA ALA A 16 14.04 14.52 6.46
C ALA A 16 15.18 15.51 6.79
N SER A 17 15.65 16.27 5.80
CA SER A 17 16.68 17.29 5.99
C SER A 17 16.24 18.41 6.93
N ALA A 18 14.99 18.87 6.85
CA ALA A 18 14.45 19.89 7.74
C ALA A 18 14.39 19.43 9.21
N MET A 19 14.07 18.15 9.45
CA MET A 19 14.11 17.54 10.77
C MET A 19 15.55 17.40 11.29
N ALA A 20 16.47 16.91 10.45
CA ALA A 20 17.88 16.78 10.77
C ALA A 20 18.50 18.15 11.12
N ALA A 21 18.16 19.21 10.40
CA ALA A 21 18.59 20.59 10.69
C ALA A 21 18.12 21.11 12.07
N LYS A 22 17.12 20.47 12.67
CA LYS A 22 16.66 20.72 14.05
C LYS A 22 17.28 19.77 15.08
N ASN A 23 18.32 19.05 14.70
CA ASN A 23 19.00 18.05 15.54
C ASN A 23 18.08 16.90 15.97
N ILE A 24 17.08 16.57 15.17
CA ILE A 24 16.29 15.36 15.34
C ILE A 24 17.00 14.25 14.59
N PRO A 25 17.38 13.13 15.24
CA PRO A 25 17.97 11.98 14.57
C PRO A 25 16.96 11.38 13.57
N VAL A 26 17.27 11.46 12.28
CA VAL A 26 16.46 10.95 11.17
C VAL A 26 17.33 10.03 10.34
N PHE A 27 16.82 8.83 10.10
CA PHE A 27 17.47 7.79 9.29
C PHE A 27 16.49 7.44 8.17
N ALA A 28 16.50 8.22 7.11
CA ALA A 28 15.64 8.04 5.97
C ALA A 28 16.11 8.92 4.79
N TRP A 29 16.05 8.36 3.58
CA TRP A 29 16.24 9.11 2.32
C TRP A 29 15.38 8.50 1.22
N LYS A 30 15.16 9.21 0.15
CA LYS A 30 14.41 8.70 -1.00
C LYS A 30 15.28 7.76 -1.84
N GLY A 31 14.73 6.57 -2.16
CA GLY A 31 15.41 5.58 -2.98
C GLY A 31 16.26 4.61 -2.17
N GLU A 32 15.92 4.39 -0.91
CA GLU A 32 16.47 3.30 -0.10
C GLU A 32 16.23 1.95 -0.77
N THR A 33 17.20 1.06 -0.63
CA THR A 33 16.99 -0.38 -0.83
C THR A 33 16.33 -0.99 0.40
N GLU A 34 15.81 -2.21 0.29
CA GLU A 34 15.25 -2.91 1.46
C GLU A 34 16.28 -3.10 2.58
N GLU A 35 17.54 -3.38 2.24
CA GLU A 35 18.62 -3.52 3.22
C GLU A 35 18.91 -2.19 3.94
N GLU A 36 18.93 -1.08 3.20
CA GLU A 36 19.13 0.26 3.75
C GLU A 36 17.93 0.67 4.64
N PHE A 37 16.71 0.34 4.23
CA PHE A 37 15.50 0.58 5.00
C PHE A 37 15.53 -0.14 6.35
N LEU A 38 15.86 -1.45 6.35
CA LEU A 38 16.00 -2.21 7.59
C LEU A 38 17.12 -1.66 8.48
N TRP A 39 18.23 -1.23 7.88
CA TRP A 39 19.30 -0.56 8.60
C TRP A 39 18.81 0.76 9.22
N CYS A 40 18.04 1.56 8.50
CA CYS A 40 17.45 2.80 9.00
C CYS A 40 16.53 2.58 10.21
N ILE A 41 15.68 1.56 10.15
CA ILE A 41 14.85 1.15 11.29
C ILE A 41 15.74 0.80 12.49
N GLU A 42 16.76 -0.01 12.26
CA GLU A 42 17.69 -0.42 13.32
C GLU A 42 18.42 0.78 13.95
N GLN A 43 18.76 1.81 13.16
CA GLN A 43 19.35 3.04 13.69
C GLN A 43 18.38 3.83 14.58
N THR A 44 17.07 3.66 14.44
CA THR A 44 16.12 4.25 15.41
C THR A 44 16.17 3.55 16.77
N ILE A 45 16.52 2.27 16.76
CA ILE A 45 16.66 1.42 17.97
C ILE A 45 18.00 1.66 18.65
N LEU A 46 19.07 1.78 17.87
CA LEU A 46 20.44 1.85 18.39
C LEU A 46 20.92 3.29 18.60
N HIS A 47 21.57 3.54 19.73
CA HIS A 47 22.37 4.72 20.00
C HIS A 47 23.77 4.31 20.45
N ASN A 48 24.80 4.71 19.68
CA ASN A 48 26.18 4.27 19.91
C ASN A 48 26.33 2.73 19.97
N GLY A 49 25.62 2.03 19.07
CA GLY A 49 25.68 0.57 18.96
C GLY A 49 24.97 -0.21 20.07
N LYS A 50 24.13 0.45 20.88
CA LYS A 50 23.33 -0.19 21.94
C LYS A 50 21.89 0.28 21.88
N PRO A 51 20.91 -0.57 22.24
CA PRO A 51 19.53 -0.15 22.40
C PRO A 51 19.43 1.07 23.34
N TRP A 52 18.74 2.12 22.86
CA TRP A 52 18.55 3.29 23.68
C TRP A 52 17.30 3.14 24.58
N ASP A 53 17.17 4.01 25.54
CA ASP A 53 16.13 3.93 26.57
C ASP A 53 14.79 4.48 26.07
N ALA A 54 14.22 3.84 25.03
CA ALA A 54 12.89 4.16 24.52
C ALA A 54 11.82 3.58 25.45
N ASN A 55 10.74 4.34 25.66
CA ASN A 55 9.61 3.92 26.47
C ASN A 55 8.28 3.82 25.73
N MET A 56 8.26 4.21 24.47
CA MET A 56 7.10 4.14 23.58
C MET A 56 7.57 3.85 22.16
N ILE A 57 6.76 3.11 21.41
CA ILE A 57 6.88 2.94 19.95
C ILE A 57 5.69 3.64 19.30
N LEU A 58 5.98 4.45 18.27
CA LEU A 58 5.00 4.91 17.30
C LEU A 58 5.41 4.27 15.98
N ASP A 59 4.56 3.43 15.44
CA ASP A 59 4.82 2.63 14.24
C ASP A 59 3.79 2.88 13.15
N ASP A 60 4.16 2.60 11.93
CA ASP A 60 3.33 2.73 10.74
C ASP A 60 3.66 1.58 9.78
N GLY A 61 2.97 0.47 9.96
CA GLY A 61 3.15 -0.76 9.20
C GLY A 61 3.73 -1.94 9.98
N GLY A 62 4.20 -1.71 11.23
CA GLY A 62 4.61 -2.75 12.15
C GLY A 62 6.05 -3.24 12.00
N ASP A 63 6.88 -2.63 11.14
CA ASP A 63 8.25 -3.09 10.92
C ASP A 63 9.18 -2.80 12.11
N LEU A 64 9.06 -1.63 12.73
CA LEU A 64 9.81 -1.30 13.94
C LEU A 64 9.37 -2.20 15.11
N THR A 65 8.09 -2.39 15.27
CA THR A 65 7.51 -3.29 16.29
C THR A 65 8.03 -4.71 16.13
N GLY A 66 7.98 -5.25 14.91
CA GLY A 66 8.50 -6.58 14.60
C GLY A 66 9.98 -6.70 14.91
N MET A 67 10.79 -5.75 14.46
CA MET A 67 12.24 -5.75 14.70
C MET A 67 12.59 -5.69 16.19
N VAL A 68 11.86 -4.91 16.98
CA VAL A 68 12.09 -4.85 18.45
C VAL A 68 11.74 -6.18 19.11
N HIS A 69 10.61 -6.81 18.73
CA HIS A 69 10.23 -8.10 19.31
C HIS A 69 11.19 -9.24 18.94
N GLU A 70 11.69 -9.23 17.70
CA GLU A 70 12.56 -10.28 17.18
C GLU A 70 14.03 -10.13 17.62
N LYS A 71 14.58 -8.92 17.47
CA LYS A 71 16.03 -8.70 17.65
C LYS A 71 16.42 -8.02 18.96
N TYR A 72 15.52 -7.27 19.58
CA TYR A 72 15.80 -6.47 20.79
C TYR A 72 14.73 -6.64 21.88
N PRO A 73 14.35 -7.89 22.22
CA PRO A 73 13.26 -8.14 23.16
C PRO A 73 13.49 -7.57 24.57
N GLU A 74 14.74 -7.32 24.95
CA GLU A 74 15.09 -6.70 26.23
C GLU A 74 14.59 -5.25 26.36
N MET A 75 14.27 -4.57 25.23
CA MET A 75 13.70 -3.23 25.27
C MET A 75 12.25 -3.25 25.72
N LEU A 76 11.53 -4.36 25.50
CA LEU A 76 10.11 -4.47 25.81
C LEU A 76 9.80 -4.29 27.29
N ASP A 77 10.75 -4.58 28.19
CA ASP A 77 10.61 -4.35 29.62
C ASP A 77 10.41 -2.86 29.98
N LYS A 78 10.86 -1.95 29.11
CA LYS A 78 10.77 -0.50 29.31
C LYS A 78 9.73 0.17 28.44
N ILE A 79 9.26 -0.50 27.40
CA ILE A 79 8.25 0.02 26.48
C ILE A 79 6.88 -0.10 27.12
N HIS A 80 6.22 1.02 27.35
CA HIS A 80 4.88 1.07 27.96
C HIS A 80 3.78 0.73 26.95
N GLY A 81 4.04 0.88 25.67
CA GLY A 81 3.07 0.55 24.63
C GLY A 81 3.49 0.99 23.22
N ILE A 82 2.69 0.56 22.28
CA ILE A 82 2.83 0.81 20.86
C ILE A 82 1.61 1.59 20.39
N SER A 83 1.81 2.57 19.51
CA SER A 83 0.73 3.20 18.74
C SER A 83 0.94 2.86 17.27
N GLU A 84 -0.04 2.19 16.67
CA GLU A 84 0.01 1.77 15.27
C GLU A 84 -0.89 2.66 14.40
N GLU A 85 -0.30 3.22 13.35
CA GLU A 85 -0.91 4.21 12.46
C GLU A 85 -1.80 3.60 11.38
N THR A 86 -1.46 2.40 10.85
CA THR A 86 -2.03 1.94 9.58
C THR A 86 -2.61 0.53 9.62
N THR A 87 -3.55 0.25 8.71
CA THR A 87 -4.25 -1.05 8.60
C THR A 87 -3.29 -2.24 8.53
N THR A 88 -2.22 -2.14 7.76
CA THR A 88 -1.24 -3.23 7.61
C THR A 88 -0.56 -3.57 8.93
N GLY A 89 -0.14 -2.56 9.69
CA GLY A 89 0.45 -2.77 11.01
C GLY A 89 -0.55 -3.31 12.03
N VAL A 90 -1.82 -2.86 11.98
CA VAL A 90 -2.89 -3.43 12.82
C VAL A 90 -3.06 -4.91 12.54
N HIS A 91 -3.05 -5.36 11.28
CA HIS A 91 -3.13 -6.78 10.93
C HIS A 91 -1.96 -7.57 11.53
N ARG A 92 -0.72 -7.07 11.41
CA ARG A 92 0.46 -7.68 12.03
C ARG A 92 0.34 -7.78 13.54
N LEU A 93 -0.15 -6.73 14.21
CA LEU A 93 -0.39 -6.76 15.66
C LEU A 93 -1.42 -7.81 16.05
N LEU A 94 -2.49 -8.00 15.27
CA LEU A 94 -3.49 -9.04 15.50
C LEU A 94 -2.87 -10.44 15.33
N GLU A 95 -2.07 -10.68 14.30
CA GLU A 95 -1.31 -11.93 14.13
C GLU A 95 -0.38 -12.20 15.31
N MET A 96 0.34 -11.17 15.79
CA MET A 96 1.20 -11.28 16.97
C MET A 96 0.41 -11.54 18.26
N ILE A 97 -0.83 -11.08 18.37
CA ILE A 97 -1.73 -11.42 19.48
C ILE A 97 -2.12 -12.88 19.40
N GLU A 98 -2.55 -13.34 18.22
CA GLU A 98 -2.97 -14.73 17.99
C GLU A 98 -1.84 -15.75 18.26
N SER A 99 -0.61 -15.41 17.84
CA SER A 99 0.58 -16.22 18.08
C SER A 99 1.13 -16.10 19.52
N GLY A 100 0.66 -15.10 20.30
CA GLY A 100 1.16 -14.82 21.65
C GLY A 100 2.54 -14.12 21.66
N GLU A 101 2.96 -13.57 20.55
CA GLU A 101 4.25 -12.87 20.38
C GLU A 101 4.19 -11.41 20.86
N LEU A 102 3.05 -10.76 20.82
CA LEU A 102 2.90 -9.37 21.28
C LEU A 102 3.08 -9.31 22.81
N LYS A 103 4.13 -8.63 23.28
CA LYS A 103 4.51 -8.59 24.71
C LYS A 103 4.11 -7.31 25.44
N VAL A 104 3.71 -6.27 24.71
CA VAL A 104 3.36 -4.96 25.27
C VAL A 104 2.00 -4.50 24.73
N PRO A 105 1.27 -3.63 25.44
CA PRO A 105 0.01 -3.10 24.97
C PRO A 105 0.18 -2.36 23.62
N ALA A 106 -0.75 -2.55 22.70
CA ALA A 106 -0.78 -1.83 21.43
C ALA A 106 -2.11 -1.12 21.26
N ILE A 107 -2.05 0.10 20.72
CA ILE A 107 -3.21 0.95 20.44
C ILE A 107 -3.35 1.08 18.93
N ASN A 108 -4.48 0.63 18.40
CA ASN A 108 -4.88 0.84 17.03
C ASN A 108 -5.37 2.29 16.84
N VAL A 109 -4.49 3.16 16.35
CA VAL A 109 -4.82 4.56 16.03
C VAL A 109 -5.48 4.65 14.65
N ASN A 110 -5.19 3.69 13.75
CA ASN A 110 -5.77 3.67 12.41
C ASN A 110 -7.30 3.75 12.44
N ASP A 111 -7.96 3.01 13.33
CA ASP A 111 -9.41 2.92 13.36
C ASP A 111 -10.08 4.04 14.19
N ALA A 112 -9.29 4.96 14.73
CA ALA A 112 -9.85 6.18 15.31
C ALA A 112 -10.65 6.95 14.25
N VAL A 113 -11.85 7.43 14.61
CA VAL A 113 -12.71 8.16 13.69
C VAL A 113 -12.01 9.38 13.07
N THR A 114 -11.19 10.05 13.87
CA THR A 114 -10.40 11.22 13.43
C THR A 114 -9.25 10.85 12.49
N LYS A 115 -8.81 9.58 12.43
CA LYS A 115 -7.78 9.09 11.51
C LYS A 115 -8.42 8.45 10.27
N ALA A 116 -9.04 7.28 10.38
CA ALA A 116 -9.51 6.51 9.22
C ALA A 116 -10.54 7.27 8.37
N LYS A 117 -11.48 7.96 9.01
CA LYS A 117 -12.53 8.70 8.28
C LYS A 117 -12.03 10.03 7.70
N ASN A 118 -10.81 10.46 8.02
CA ASN A 118 -10.18 11.65 7.47
C ASN A 118 -8.97 11.30 6.61
N ASP A 119 -7.88 10.81 7.19
CA ASP A 119 -6.64 10.55 6.48
C ASP A 119 -6.81 9.47 5.40
N ASN A 120 -7.25 8.27 5.77
CA ASN A 120 -7.39 7.17 4.81
C ASN A 120 -8.36 7.53 3.67
N LYS A 121 -9.45 8.22 3.98
CA LYS A 121 -10.46 8.58 2.99
C LYS A 121 -10.08 9.82 2.17
N TYR A 122 -9.81 10.94 2.82
CA TYR A 122 -9.60 12.21 2.13
C TYR A 122 -8.16 12.42 1.69
N GLY A 123 -7.17 11.92 2.43
CA GLY A 123 -5.76 11.95 2.02
C GLY A 123 -5.55 11.19 0.72
N CYS A 124 -6.03 9.95 0.66
CA CYS A 124 -5.95 9.13 -0.55
C CYS A 124 -6.81 9.68 -1.71
N ARG A 125 -7.97 10.28 -1.40
CA ARG A 125 -8.81 10.95 -2.41
C ARG A 125 -8.05 12.05 -3.16
N HIS A 126 -7.20 12.81 -2.46
CA HIS A 126 -6.45 13.89 -3.10
C HIS A 126 -5.15 13.38 -3.74
N SER A 127 -4.42 12.50 -3.08
CA SER A 127 -3.10 12.07 -3.53
C SER A 127 -3.14 11.12 -4.73
N LEU A 128 -4.15 10.26 -4.87
CA LEU A 128 -4.24 9.27 -5.93
C LEU A 128 -4.23 9.93 -7.33
N ASN A 129 -5.13 10.88 -7.57
CA ASN A 129 -5.24 11.52 -8.88
C ASN A 129 -4.00 12.33 -9.23
N ASP A 130 -3.41 13.01 -8.23
CA ASP A 130 -2.17 13.74 -8.41
C ASP A 130 -1.03 12.80 -8.81
N ALA A 131 -0.87 11.68 -8.11
CA ALA A 131 0.15 10.67 -8.42
C ALA A 131 -0.03 10.06 -9.82
N ILE A 132 -1.25 9.65 -10.18
CA ILE A 132 -1.53 9.09 -11.51
C ILE A 132 -1.20 10.10 -12.61
N LYS A 133 -1.64 11.34 -12.49
CA LYS A 133 -1.38 12.39 -13.49
C LYS A 133 0.11 12.69 -13.62
N ARG A 134 0.83 12.82 -12.50
CA ARG A 134 2.29 13.08 -12.52
C ARG A 134 3.09 11.89 -13.02
N GLY A 135 2.65 10.67 -12.67
CA GLY A 135 3.35 9.44 -13.05
C GLY A 135 3.20 9.11 -14.54
N THR A 136 1.99 9.23 -15.07
CA THR A 136 1.64 8.63 -16.36
C THR A 136 1.29 9.63 -17.46
N ASP A 137 1.06 10.89 -17.13
CA ASP A 137 0.51 11.92 -18.04
C ASP A 137 -0.84 11.50 -18.68
N MET A 138 -1.58 10.59 -18.02
CA MET A 138 -2.82 10.00 -18.54
C MET A 138 -3.99 10.99 -18.46
N LEU A 139 -4.73 11.14 -19.57
CA LEU A 139 -6.06 11.76 -19.54
C LEU A 139 -7.05 10.75 -18.95
N MET A 140 -7.57 11.03 -17.75
CA MET A 140 -8.39 10.10 -16.97
C MET A 140 -9.84 10.04 -17.45
N SER A 141 -10.40 11.18 -17.90
CA SER A 141 -11.81 11.29 -18.28
C SER A 141 -12.20 10.30 -19.39
N GLY A 142 -13.32 9.60 -19.19
CA GLY A 142 -13.86 8.60 -20.10
C GLY A 142 -13.19 7.23 -20.04
N LYS A 143 -12.10 7.08 -19.29
CA LYS A 143 -11.42 5.80 -19.11
C LYS A 143 -12.08 4.92 -18.05
N LYS A 144 -11.88 3.60 -18.14
CA LYS A 144 -12.44 2.60 -17.24
C LYS A 144 -11.44 2.25 -16.15
N ALA A 145 -11.85 2.41 -14.91
CA ALA A 145 -11.06 2.03 -13.74
C ALA A 145 -11.70 0.82 -13.03
N LEU A 146 -10.87 -0.13 -12.63
CA LEU A 146 -11.20 -1.17 -11.68
C LEU A 146 -10.47 -0.86 -10.37
N LEU A 147 -11.23 -0.56 -9.33
CA LEU A 147 -10.72 -0.34 -7.99
C LEU A 147 -10.90 -1.60 -7.16
N ILE A 148 -9.81 -2.09 -6.58
CA ILE A 148 -9.79 -3.29 -5.74
C ILE A 148 -9.77 -2.85 -4.27
N GLY A 149 -10.86 -3.09 -3.56
CA GLY A 149 -11.12 -2.68 -2.20
C GLY A 149 -12.04 -1.47 -2.09
N TYR A 150 -12.97 -1.50 -1.11
CA TYR A 150 -13.89 -0.39 -0.81
C TYR A 150 -13.94 -0.06 0.68
N GLY A 151 -12.81 -0.21 1.38
CA GLY A 151 -12.56 0.34 2.71
C GLY A 151 -12.47 1.88 2.66
N ASP A 152 -11.93 2.51 3.70
CA ASP A 152 -11.84 3.98 3.75
C ASP A 152 -10.97 4.55 2.62
N VAL A 153 -9.83 3.93 2.32
CA VAL A 153 -8.96 4.29 1.20
C VAL A 153 -9.71 4.12 -0.13
N GLY A 154 -10.36 2.98 -0.33
CA GLY A 154 -11.12 2.68 -1.54
C GLY A 154 -12.26 3.65 -1.78
N LYS A 155 -13.03 4.03 -0.73
CA LYS A 155 -14.12 5.02 -0.83
C LYS A 155 -13.60 6.38 -1.30
N GLY A 156 -12.51 6.86 -0.72
CA GLY A 156 -11.89 8.11 -1.14
C GLY A 156 -11.40 8.06 -2.58
N SER A 157 -10.69 7.00 -2.92
CA SER A 157 -10.13 6.75 -4.27
C SER A 157 -11.22 6.65 -5.34
N ALA A 158 -12.27 5.86 -5.11
CA ALA A 158 -13.39 5.73 -6.05
C ALA A 158 -14.07 7.06 -6.35
N MET A 159 -14.31 7.85 -5.30
CA MET A 159 -14.92 9.17 -5.44
C MET A 159 -14.05 10.12 -6.26
N SER A 160 -12.76 10.12 -6.05
CA SER A 160 -11.85 11.00 -6.80
C SER A 160 -11.72 10.60 -8.27
N LEU A 161 -11.62 9.30 -8.56
CA LEU A 161 -11.59 8.79 -9.94
C LEU A 161 -12.88 9.14 -10.69
N ARG A 162 -14.04 8.98 -10.04
CA ARG A 162 -15.34 9.38 -10.62
C ARG A 162 -15.44 10.89 -10.86
N GLN A 163 -14.88 11.72 -9.97
CA GLN A 163 -14.84 13.17 -10.16
C GLN A 163 -13.98 13.60 -11.37
N GLU A 164 -12.93 12.82 -11.69
CA GLU A 164 -12.14 13.03 -12.91
C GLU A 164 -12.83 12.54 -14.19
N GLY A 165 -14.06 12.04 -14.08
CA GLY A 165 -14.85 11.56 -15.20
C GLY A 165 -14.53 10.13 -15.64
N MET A 166 -13.89 9.33 -14.78
CA MET A 166 -13.67 7.90 -15.06
C MET A 166 -14.93 7.08 -14.83
N ILE A 167 -15.04 5.96 -15.56
CA ILE A 167 -16.07 4.93 -15.35
C ILE A 167 -15.47 3.93 -14.36
N VAL A 168 -15.90 4.03 -13.08
CA VAL A 168 -15.30 3.27 -11.97
C VAL A 168 -16.15 2.06 -11.65
N LYS A 169 -15.53 0.87 -11.64
CA LYS A 169 -16.08 -0.37 -11.11
C LYS A 169 -15.29 -0.78 -9.87
N ILE A 170 -15.96 -1.44 -8.94
CA ILE A 170 -15.39 -1.84 -7.65
C ILE A 170 -15.34 -3.37 -7.58
N THR A 171 -14.24 -3.89 -7.07
CA THR A 171 -14.17 -5.28 -6.60
C THR A 171 -13.95 -5.27 -5.08
N GLU A 172 -14.75 -6.05 -4.35
CA GLU A 172 -14.73 -6.06 -2.89
C GLU A 172 -15.18 -7.43 -2.37
N VAL A 173 -14.49 -7.93 -1.35
CA VAL A 173 -14.80 -9.24 -0.74
C VAL A 173 -15.69 -9.11 0.51
N ASP A 174 -15.60 -7.98 1.22
CA ASP A 174 -16.47 -7.69 2.36
C ASP A 174 -17.87 -7.30 1.85
N PRO A 175 -18.92 -8.08 2.18
CA PRO A 175 -20.27 -7.82 1.69
C PRO A 175 -20.84 -6.48 2.18
N ILE A 176 -20.41 -5.97 3.33
CA ILE A 176 -20.84 -4.67 3.86
C ILE A 176 -20.23 -3.54 3.02
N CYS A 177 -18.93 -3.61 2.76
CA CYS A 177 -18.24 -2.63 1.91
C CYS A 177 -18.75 -2.70 0.46
N ALA A 178 -18.98 -3.90 -0.08
CA ALA A 178 -19.56 -4.09 -1.41
C ALA A 178 -20.97 -3.47 -1.50
N PHE A 179 -21.81 -3.69 -0.49
CA PHE A 179 -23.14 -3.06 -0.40
C PHE A 179 -23.05 -1.53 -0.34
N GLN A 180 -22.13 -0.99 0.44
CA GLN A 180 -21.89 0.45 0.49
C GLN A 180 -21.46 1.01 -0.87
N ALA A 181 -20.61 0.29 -1.63
CA ALA A 181 -20.23 0.70 -2.99
C ALA A 181 -21.45 0.79 -3.91
N CYS A 182 -22.37 -0.17 -3.83
CA CYS A 182 -23.63 -0.13 -4.58
C CYS A 182 -24.49 1.09 -4.17
N MET A 183 -24.60 1.36 -2.88
CA MET A 183 -25.37 2.52 -2.38
C MET A 183 -24.76 3.86 -2.80
N ASP A 184 -23.43 3.91 -2.96
CA ASP A 184 -22.71 5.08 -3.46
C ASP A 184 -22.78 5.21 -5.00
N GLY A 185 -23.49 4.27 -5.67
CA GLY A 185 -23.74 4.28 -7.12
C GLY A 185 -22.59 3.75 -7.96
N PHE A 186 -21.77 2.83 -7.41
CA PHE A 186 -20.77 2.09 -8.16
C PHE A 186 -21.27 0.70 -8.54
N GLU A 187 -20.83 0.21 -9.70
CA GLU A 187 -21.02 -1.18 -10.09
C GLU A 187 -19.98 -2.04 -9.38
N VAL A 188 -20.44 -3.02 -8.61
CA VAL A 188 -19.58 -4.03 -7.98
C VAL A 188 -19.46 -5.23 -8.90
N VAL A 189 -18.23 -5.60 -9.21
CA VAL A 189 -17.90 -6.66 -10.19
C VAL A 189 -16.83 -7.57 -9.62
N SER A 190 -16.74 -8.80 -10.17
CA SER A 190 -15.62 -9.69 -9.90
C SER A 190 -14.67 -9.74 -11.09
N PRO A 191 -13.35 -9.71 -10.88
CA PRO A 191 -12.36 -10.02 -11.91
C PRO A 191 -12.36 -11.51 -12.29
N TYR A 192 -13.11 -12.34 -11.58
CA TYR A 192 -13.24 -13.77 -11.82
C TYR A 192 -14.67 -14.14 -12.19
N ILE A 193 -14.82 -15.11 -13.08
CA ILE A 193 -16.10 -15.68 -13.45
C ILE A 193 -16.71 -16.32 -12.20
N ASP A 194 -18.00 -16.06 -11.96
CA ASP A 194 -18.74 -16.53 -10.78
C ASP A 194 -18.11 -16.14 -9.42
N GLY A 195 -17.21 -15.14 -9.43
CA GLY A 195 -16.54 -14.67 -8.21
C GLY A 195 -15.50 -15.63 -7.62
N ILE A 196 -15.13 -16.68 -8.37
CA ILE A 196 -14.25 -17.74 -7.88
C ILE A 196 -12.87 -17.64 -8.51
N ASN A 197 -11.84 -17.39 -7.68
CA ASN A 197 -10.45 -17.49 -8.09
C ASN A 197 -9.98 -18.95 -7.96
N THR A 198 -9.76 -19.62 -9.09
CA THR A 198 -9.20 -20.97 -9.13
C THR A 198 -7.70 -21.00 -9.43
N GLY A 199 -7.06 -19.82 -9.56
CA GLY A 199 -5.68 -19.68 -10.04
C GLY A 199 -5.50 -19.96 -11.54
N SER A 200 -6.59 -20.32 -12.26
CA SER A 200 -6.57 -20.59 -13.71
C SER A 200 -6.92 -19.34 -14.51
N MET A 201 -6.30 -19.20 -15.68
CA MET A 201 -6.68 -18.19 -16.67
C MET A 201 -8.12 -18.37 -17.21
N ASP A 202 -8.71 -19.53 -17.04
CA ASP A 202 -10.08 -19.82 -17.50
C ASP A 202 -11.14 -19.20 -16.57
N CYS A 203 -10.79 -18.92 -15.31
CA CYS A 203 -11.72 -18.27 -14.38
C CYS A 203 -11.73 -16.74 -14.50
N ILE A 204 -10.87 -16.15 -15.33
CA ILE A 204 -10.73 -14.70 -15.46
C ILE A 204 -11.88 -14.09 -16.28
N ASN A 205 -12.42 -13.00 -15.77
CA ASN A 205 -13.36 -12.15 -16.49
C ASN A 205 -12.61 -11.30 -17.54
N LYS A 206 -12.33 -11.92 -18.69
CA LYS A 206 -11.57 -11.28 -19.77
C LYS A 206 -12.27 -10.05 -20.34
N GLU A 207 -13.60 -10.03 -20.38
CA GLU A 207 -14.37 -8.89 -20.88
C GLU A 207 -14.13 -7.64 -20.02
N LEU A 208 -14.13 -7.80 -18.71
CA LEU A 208 -13.82 -6.74 -17.77
C LEU A 208 -12.38 -6.25 -17.95
N LEU A 209 -11.42 -7.15 -17.82
CA LEU A 209 -9.99 -6.79 -17.74
C LEU A 209 -9.42 -6.27 -19.06
N SER A 210 -9.81 -6.85 -20.22
CA SER A 210 -9.34 -6.39 -21.52
C SER A 210 -9.84 -5.00 -21.90
N THR A 211 -10.83 -4.46 -21.20
CA THR A 211 -11.34 -3.09 -21.42
C THR A 211 -10.93 -2.10 -20.33
N THR A 212 -10.28 -2.58 -19.25
CA THR A 212 -9.83 -1.74 -18.14
C THR A 212 -8.60 -0.93 -18.50
N ASP A 213 -8.63 0.38 -18.25
CA ASP A 213 -7.53 1.32 -18.50
C ASP A 213 -6.64 1.50 -17.26
N LEU A 214 -7.25 1.39 -16.06
CA LEU A 214 -6.59 1.62 -14.79
C LEU A 214 -7.03 0.58 -13.76
N ILE A 215 -6.08 -0.05 -13.09
CA ILE A 215 -6.33 -0.78 -11.84
C ILE A 215 -5.70 -0.01 -10.68
N VAL A 216 -6.44 0.11 -9.59
CA VAL A 216 -5.94 0.67 -8.32
C VAL A 216 -6.22 -0.32 -7.20
N THR A 217 -5.20 -0.72 -6.45
CA THR A 217 -5.33 -1.57 -5.26
C THR A 217 -5.31 -0.73 -4.00
N THR A 218 -6.21 -1.03 -3.04
CA THR A 218 -6.49 -0.16 -1.87
C THR A 218 -6.77 -0.97 -0.60
N THR A 219 -6.31 -2.21 -0.53
CA THR A 219 -6.81 -3.17 0.47
C THR A 219 -5.92 -3.31 1.70
N GLY A 220 -4.62 -3.00 1.57
CA GLY A 220 -3.62 -3.33 2.60
C GLY A 220 -3.38 -4.84 2.75
N ASN A 221 -3.86 -5.66 1.80
CA ASN A 221 -3.70 -7.11 1.77
C ASN A 221 -2.67 -7.51 0.69
N THR A 222 -2.39 -8.78 0.55
CA THR A 222 -1.39 -9.28 -0.39
C THR A 222 -2.04 -9.90 -1.64
N ASN A 223 -1.38 -9.70 -2.79
CA ASN A 223 -1.70 -10.38 -4.06
C ASN A 223 -3.17 -10.28 -4.51
N VAL A 224 -3.81 -9.13 -4.25
CA VAL A 224 -5.21 -8.89 -4.65
C VAL A 224 -5.36 -8.59 -6.13
N CYS A 225 -4.27 -8.16 -6.79
CA CYS A 225 -4.15 -8.06 -8.25
C CYS A 225 -3.11 -9.09 -8.72
N ASP A 226 -3.56 -10.30 -8.96
CA ASP A 226 -2.71 -11.45 -9.27
C ASP A 226 -2.20 -11.47 -10.72
N SER A 227 -1.30 -12.40 -11.00
CA SER A 227 -0.70 -12.58 -12.32
C SER A 227 -1.72 -12.89 -13.42
N ALA A 228 -2.83 -13.58 -13.11
CA ALA A 228 -3.87 -13.88 -14.08
C ALA A 228 -4.63 -12.61 -14.50
N MET A 229 -4.92 -11.72 -13.56
CA MET A 229 -5.49 -10.40 -13.84
C MET A 229 -4.52 -9.56 -14.68
N LEU A 230 -3.26 -9.47 -14.28
CA LEU A 230 -2.22 -8.68 -14.97
C LEU A 230 -2.01 -9.13 -16.42
N ARG A 231 -2.02 -10.44 -16.67
CA ARG A 231 -1.90 -11.02 -18.03
C ARG A 231 -3.10 -10.74 -18.91
N SER A 232 -4.25 -10.46 -18.32
CA SER A 232 -5.52 -10.26 -19.03
C SER A 232 -5.79 -8.79 -19.38
N LEU A 233 -4.98 -7.87 -18.89
CA LEU A 233 -5.08 -6.44 -19.20
C LEU A 233 -4.72 -6.17 -20.66
N LYS A 234 -5.32 -5.14 -21.25
CA LYS A 234 -4.91 -4.64 -22.55
C LYS A 234 -3.56 -3.90 -22.49
N ALA A 235 -2.91 -3.74 -23.62
CA ALA A 235 -1.73 -2.87 -23.74
C ALA A 235 -2.08 -1.42 -23.36
N GLY A 236 -1.16 -0.77 -22.64
CA GLY A 236 -1.32 0.59 -22.17
C GLY A 236 -2.20 0.77 -20.93
N SER A 237 -2.64 -0.33 -20.29
CA SER A 237 -3.27 -0.26 -18.97
C SER A 237 -2.28 0.19 -17.91
N VAL A 238 -2.74 1.01 -16.98
CA VAL A 238 -1.98 1.44 -15.80
C VAL A 238 -2.41 0.62 -14.60
N VAL A 239 -1.44 0.15 -13.82
CA VAL A 239 -1.69 -0.53 -12.54
C VAL A 239 -0.94 0.23 -11.47
N CYS A 240 -1.62 0.61 -10.40
CA CYS A 240 -1.00 1.29 -9.27
C CYS A 240 -1.57 0.83 -7.93
N ASN A 241 -0.73 0.91 -6.92
CA ASN A 241 -1.09 0.65 -5.53
C ASN A 241 -1.13 1.95 -4.76
N ILE A 242 -2.14 2.12 -3.89
CA ILE A 242 -2.19 3.21 -2.91
C ILE A 242 -2.16 2.68 -1.48
N GLY A 243 -2.14 1.37 -1.30
CA GLY A 243 -1.91 0.74 -0.01
C GLY A 243 -0.49 0.93 0.50
N HIS A 244 -0.22 0.45 1.71
CA HIS A 244 1.06 0.70 2.39
C HIS A 244 2.25 0.01 1.70
N PHE A 245 2.07 -1.25 1.24
CA PHE A 245 3.09 -2.03 0.54
C PHE A 245 2.67 -2.35 -0.89
N ASP A 246 3.64 -2.53 -1.78
CA ASP A 246 3.43 -2.87 -3.19
C ASP A 246 3.02 -4.34 -3.44
N ASN A 247 3.04 -5.18 -2.41
CA ASN A 247 2.68 -6.60 -2.48
C ASN A 247 1.18 -6.88 -2.70
N GLU A 248 0.35 -5.85 -2.77
CA GLU A 248 -1.03 -5.99 -3.25
C GLU A 248 -1.09 -6.40 -4.73
N ILE A 249 -0.06 -6.05 -5.48
CA ILE A 249 0.12 -6.42 -6.89
C ILE A 249 1.18 -7.53 -6.96
N ASP A 250 0.98 -8.55 -7.79
CA ASP A 250 1.96 -9.62 -7.99
C ASP A 250 3.19 -9.12 -8.76
N THR A 251 3.95 -8.24 -8.10
CA THR A 251 5.17 -7.64 -8.66
C THR A 251 6.28 -8.66 -8.83
N LEU A 252 6.31 -9.72 -8.01
CA LEU A 252 7.28 -10.80 -8.14
C LEU A 252 7.10 -11.54 -9.48
N TYR A 253 5.86 -11.95 -9.79
CA TYR A 253 5.58 -12.55 -11.09
C TYR A 253 5.99 -11.63 -12.25
N MET A 254 5.68 -10.33 -12.14
CA MET A 254 6.02 -9.36 -13.19
C MET A 254 7.54 -9.22 -13.36
N ARG A 255 8.31 -9.20 -12.27
CA ARG A 255 9.79 -9.10 -12.31
C ARG A 255 10.42 -10.34 -12.94
N ASP A 256 9.91 -11.52 -12.61
CA ASP A 256 10.44 -12.80 -13.12
C ASP A 256 10.12 -13.04 -14.59
N ASN A 257 9.01 -12.49 -15.10
CA ASN A 257 8.50 -12.84 -16.42
C ASN A 257 8.52 -11.69 -17.44
N TRP A 258 8.62 -10.45 -17.01
CA TRP A 258 8.46 -9.28 -17.86
C TRP A 258 9.63 -8.30 -17.75
N LYS A 259 9.89 -7.59 -18.83
CA LYS A 259 10.93 -6.55 -18.83
C LYS A 259 10.41 -5.26 -18.22
N TRP A 260 11.19 -4.71 -17.29
CA TRP A 260 10.93 -3.44 -16.63
C TRP A 260 11.85 -2.34 -17.16
N ASP A 261 11.31 -1.15 -17.34
CA ASP A 261 12.03 0.05 -17.75
C ASP A 261 11.54 1.22 -16.89
N GLU A 262 12.38 1.75 -16.02
CA GLU A 262 12.03 2.87 -15.17
C GLU A 262 11.99 4.15 -16.01
N VAL A 263 10.80 4.75 -16.13
CA VAL A 263 10.57 5.98 -16.93
C VAL A 263 10.55 7.25 -16.08
N LYS A 264 10.18 7.12 -14.82
CA LYS A 264 10.25 8.14 -13.76
C LYS A 264 10.49 7.41 -12.43
N PRO A 265 10.99 8.06 -11.37
CA PRO A 265 11.11 7.42 -10.06
C PRO A 265 9.79 6.75 -9.64
N GLN A 266 9.84 5.44 -9.35
CA GLN A 266 8.72 4.58 -8.98
C GLN A 266 7.64 4.41 -10.06
N VAL A 267 7.91 4.77 -11.31
CA VAL A 267 7.04 4.55 -12.47
C VAL A 267 7.77 3.73 -13.50
N HIS A 268 7.28 2.54 -13.73
CA HIS A 268 7.89 1.58 -14.64
C HIS A 268 7.00 1.32 -15.85
N ARG A 269 7.59 1.24 -17.02
CA ARG A 269 6.97 0.65 -18.19
C ARG A 269 7.32 -0.82 -18.23
N ILE A 270 6.29 -1.65 -18.37
CA ILE A 270 6.44 -3.10 -18.29
C ILE A 270 6.04 -3.70 -19.62
N TYR A 271 6.91 -4.51 -20.19
CA TYR A 271 6.71 -5.17 -21.48
C TYR A 271 6.47 -6.66 -21.26
N ARG A 272 5.28 -7.13 -21.66
CA ARG A 272 4.86 -8.54 -21.52
C ARG A 272 5.46 -9.46 -22.58
N SER A 273 6.00 -8.90 -23.65
CA SER A 273 6.72 -9.62 -24.69
C SER A 273 7.97 -8.85 -25.11
N GLU A 274 8.86 -9.48 -25.91
CA GLU A 274 10.00 -8.79 -26.50
C GLU A 274 9.57 -7.71 -27.54
N ASN A 275 8.33 -7.77 -27.99
CA ASN A 275 7.72 -6.72 -28.81
C ASN A 275 7.38 -5.50 -27.97
N LYS A 276 8.02 -4.37 -28.24
CA LYS A 276 7.80 -3.11 -27.53
C LYS A 276 6.38 -2.51 -27.63
N ASN A 277 5.45 -3.20 -28.28
CA ASN A 277 4.06 -2.79 -28.48
C ASN A 277 3.06 -3.55 -27.62
N ASP A 278 3.51 -4.48 -26.78
CA ASP A 278 2.69 -5.23 -25.82
C ASP A 278 2.79 -4.70 -24.41
#